data_59c0dd3d6646c89004a9f87e1c3657b2
#
_entry.id   59c0dd3d6646c89004a9f87e1c3657b2
#
_cell.length_a   1.000
_cell.length_b   1.000
_cell.length_c   1.000
_cell.angle_alpha   90.00
_cell.angle_beta   90.00
_cell.angle_gamma   90.00
#
_symmetry.space_group_name_H-M   'P 1'
#
loop_
_entity.id
_entity.type
_entity.pdbx_description
1 polymer ?
#
loop_
_entity_poly.entity_id
_entity_poly.type
_entity_poly.pdbx_seq_one_letter_code
_entity_poly.pdbx_strand_id
1 'polypeptide(L)'
;GLSSVTMTLSANRHAAWPETGRTVSRDQSYADARLIKEANLNAVRMSHYPPDGHFLEACDELGLYVLDELAGWQKSYGTAIGARLIGEMIRRDVNHPSILFWDNGNEGGWNEKNDDEFAKWDPQARKVLHPFGVHDGINTDHYERYDSTVNLSAGPQIFMPTEFLHGLYDGGIGAGFRDYWDVMGRSPTVAGGFFWVWSDEGVVRTDQNGRIDTAGNQ
;
A
#
# COMPACT_ATOMS: atom_id res chain seq x y z
N GLY A 1 -7.89 -21.94 -16.48
CA GLY A 1 -6.49 -21.56 -16.30
C GLY A 1 -6.36 -20.05 -16.44
N LEU A 2 -5.79 -19.39 -15.44
CA LEU A 2 -5.45 -17.97 -15.53
C LEU A 2 -4.33 -17.84 -16.57
N SER A 3 -4.63 -17.29 -17.71
CA SER A 3 -3.69 -17.15 -18.84
C SER A 3 -2.94 -15.81 -18.85
N SER A 4 -3.14 -14.96 -17.84
CA SER A 4 -2.32 -13.76 -17.65
C SER A 4 -2.29 -13.38 -16.18
N VAL A 5 -1.11 -13.31 -15.60
CA VAL A 5 -0.88 -12.65 -14.32
C VAL A 5 -0.74 -11.17 -14.60
N THR A 6 -1.67 -10.37 -14.13
CA THR A 6 -1.51 -8.90 -14.18
C THR A 6 -0.59 -8.51 -13.03
N MET A 7 0.62 -8.08 -13.36
CA MET A 7 1.52 -7.49 -12.38
C MET A 7 1.02 -6.10 -11.97
N THR A 8 1.12 -5.79 -10.68
CA THR A 8 0.85 -4.44 -10.19
C THR A 8 2.14 -3.61 -10.23
N LEU A 9 2.17 -2.57 -11.05
CA LEU A 9 3.13 -1.49 -10.90
C LEU A 9 2.48 -0.41 -10.04
N SER A 10 3.01 -0.20 -8.85
CA SER A 10 2.22 0.38 -7.77
C SER A 10 3.06 1.26 -6.85
N ALA A 11 2.41 2.12 -6.09
CA ALA A 11 3.04 2.95 -5.08
C ALA A 11 2.29 2.89 -3.75
N ASN A 12 3.01 3.16 -2.69
CA ASN A 12 2.42 3.52 -1.40
C ASN A 12 1.94 4.97 -1.44
N ARG A 13 0.84 5.27 -0.76
CA ARG A 13 0.30 6.62 -0.66
C ARG A 13 -0.15 6.92 0.76
N HIS A 14 0.33 8.03 1.29
CA HIS A 14 -0.25 8.67 2.46
C HIS A 14 -1.34 9.67 2.04
N ALA A 15 -2.43 9.75 2.81
CA ALA A 15 -3.41 10.82 2.65
C ALA A 15 -2.86 12.10 3.28
N ALA A 16 -2.07 12.86 2.54
CA ALA A 16 -1.47 14.12 2.99
C ALA A 16 -1.48 15.15 1.86
N TRP A 17 -1.67 16.42 2.23
CA TRP A 17 -1.62 17.55 1.33
C TRP A 17 -0.89 18.72 2.01
N PRO A 18 -0.04 19.48 1.29
CA PRO A 18 0.83 20.47 1.93
C PRO A 18 0.09 21.49 2.80
N GLU A 19 -1.07 21.97 2.36
CA GLU A 19 -1.82 23.03 3.03
C GLU A 19 -2.77 22.53 4.11
N THR A 20 -3.22 21.27 4.01
CA THR A 20 -4.30 20.73 4.85
C THR A 20 -3.89 19.52 5.69
N GLY A 21 -2.63 19.10 5.55
CA GLY A 21 -2.13 17.90 6.23
C GLY A 21 -2.95 16.69 5.83
N ARG A 22 -3.41 15.91 6.81
CA ARG A 22 -4.17 14.68 6.58
C ARG A 22 -5.65 14.89 6.22
N THR A 23 -6.12 16.13 6.20
CA THR A 23 -7.48 16.48 5.74
C THR A 23 -7.47 16.72 4.24
N VAL A 24 -7.70 15.65 3.47
CA VAL A 24 -7.67 15.68 2.01
C VAL A 24 -9.09 15.81 1.46
N SER A 25 -9.30 16.78 0.57
CA SER A 25 -10.60 17.00 -0.07
C SER A 25 -10.87 15.94 -1.16
N ARG A 26 -12.14 15.86 -1.60
CA ARG A 26 -12.53 15.03 -2.74
C ARG A 26 -11.72 15.36 -4.00
N ASP A 27 -11.60 16.64 -4.32
CA ASP A 27 -10.87 17.07 -5.53
C ASP A 27 -9.38 16.71 -5.47
N GLN A 28 -8.75 16.84 -4.31
CA GLN A 28 -7.36 16.43 -4.08
C GLN A 28 -7.21 14.91 -4.20
N SER A 29 -8.13 14.12 -3.64
CA SER A 29 -8.13 12.66 -3.77
C SER A 29 -8.21 12.21 -5.23
N TYR A 30 -9.10 12.84 -6.01
CA TYR A 30 -9.23 12.55 -7.43
C TYR A 30 -8.03 13.02 -8.25
N ALA A 31 -7.41 14.15 -7.88
CA ALA A 31 -6.20 14.63 -8.52
C ALA A 31 -5.04 13.65 -8.32
N ASP A 32 -4.82 13.18 -7.10
CA ASP A 32 -3.82 12.15 -6.79
C ASP A 32 -4.05 10.86 -7.60
N ALA A 33 -5.27 10.34 -7.57
CA ALA A 33 -5.59 9.11 -8.27
C ALA A 33 -5.37 9.23 -9.80
N ARG A 34 -5.68 10.39 -10.39
CA ARG A 34 -5.40 10.65 -11.81
C ARG A 34 -3.91 10.68 -12.11
N LEU A 35 -3.12 11.38 -11.31
CA LEU A 35 -1.67 11.45 -11.49
C LEU A 35 -1.02 10.07 -11.35
N ILE A 36 -1.45 9.26 -10.38
CA ILE A 36 -1.00 7.89 -10.21
C ILE A 36 -1.33 7.07 -11.48
N LYS A 37 -2.53 7.20 -12.01
CA LYS A 37 -2.94 6.52 -13.24
C LYS A 37 -2.16 6.99 -14.46
N GLU A 38 -1.94 8.29 -14.61
CA GLU A 38 -1.16 8.90 -15.69
C GLU A 38 0.31 8.50 -15.65
N ALA A 39 0.84 8.20 -14.47
CA ALA A 39 2.18 7.61 -14.29
C ALA A 39 2.25 6.11 -14.69
N ASN A 40 1.20 5.54 -15.28
CA ASN A 40 1.05 4.12 -15.63
C ASN A 40 1.09 3.17 -14.42
N LEU A 41 0.79 3.65 -13.23
CA LEU A 41 0.58 2.81 -12.08
C LEU A 41 -0.84 2.22 -12.13
N ASN A 42 -1.00 1.00 -11.65
CA ASN A 42 -2.29 0.31 -11.68
C ASN A 42 -2.81 -0.12 -10.30
N ALA A 43 -2.02 0.11 -9.25
CA ALA A 43 -2.46 -0.13 -7.88
C ALA A 43 -1.85 0.86 -6.89
N VAL A 44 -2.48 0.97 -5.73
CA VAL A 44 -2.04 1.84 -4.63
C VAL A 44 -2.20 1.09 -3.31
N ARG A 45 -1.20 1.17 -2.45
CA ARG A 45 -1.31 0.73 -1.07
C ARG A 45 -1.56 1.92 -0.16
N MET A 46 -2.55 1.78 0.70
CA MET A 46 -2.96 2.82 1.65
C MET A 46 -2.09 2.78 2.90
N SER A 47 -0.93 3.37 2.84
CA SER A 47 0.02 3.42 3.95
C SER A 47 -0.29 4.59 4.89
N HIS A 48 -0.44 4.45 6.20
CA HIS A 48 -0.56 3.20 6.96
C HIS A 48 -1.87 3.25 7.73
N TYR A 49 -2.97 3.51 7.04
CA TYR A 49 -4.33 3.68 7.59
C TYR A 49 -5.37 3.67 6.46
N PRO A 50 -6.62 3.35 6.77
CA PRO A 50 -7.69 3.38 5.77
C PRO A 50 -7.81 4.77 5.13
N PRO A 51 -7.96 4.85 3.79
CA PRO A 51 -8.04 6.12 3.06
C PRO A 51 -9.39 6.81 3.25
N ASP A 52 -9.48 8.02 2.72
CA ASP A 52 -10.77 8.68 2.53
C ASP A 52 -11.63 7.93 1.52
N GLY A 53 -12.94 7.83 1.75
CA GLY A 53 -13.88 7.21 0.82
C GLY A 53 -13.81 7.80 -0.59
N HIS A 54 -13.56 9.10 -0.71
CA HIS A 54 -13.38 9.77 -2.01
C HIS A 54 -12.19 9.26 -2.82
N PHE A 55 -11.12 8.82 -2.15
CA PHE A 55 -10.00 8.21 -2.84
C PHE A 55 -10.35 6.81 -3.36
N LEU A 56 -11.10 6.02 -2.60
CA LEU A 56 -11.60 4.73 -3.05
C LEU A 56 -12.57 4.88 -4.24
N GLU A 57 -13.49 5.87 -4.19
CA GLU A 57 -14.34 6.22 -5.32
C GLU A 57 -13.52 6.54 -6.58
N ALA A 58 -12.47 7.34 -6.43
CA ALA A 58 -11.57 7.67 -7.53
C ALA A 58 -10.83 6.44 -8.08
N CYS A 59 -10.37 5.54 -7.21
CA CYS A 59 -9.75 4.28 -7.61
C CYS A 59 -10.73 3.39 -8.39
N ASP A 60 -11.98 3.28 -7.93
CA ASP A 60 -13.03 2.53 -8.63
C ASP A 60 -13.28 3.08 -10.04
N GLU A 61 -13.41 4.41 -10.18
CA GLU A 61 -13.68 5.06 -11.46
C GLU A 61 -12.51 4.98 -12.43
N LEU A 62 -11.28 5.09 -11.93
CA LEU A 62 -10.07 5.13 -12.76
C LEU A 62 -9.45 3.74 -13.00
N GLY A 63 -9.96 2.70 -12.35
CA GLY A 63 -9.44 1.34 -12.43
C GLY A 63 -8.05 1.20 -11.81
N LEU A 64 -7.87 1.74 -10.61
CA LEU A 64 -6.71 1.51 -9.77
C LEU A 64 -7.07 0.44 -8.73
N TYR A 65 -6.24 -0.58 -8.59
CA TYR A 65 -6.39 -1.54 -7.52
C TYR A 65 -5.90 -0.96 -6.18
N VAL A 66 -6.44 -1.47 -5.08
CA VAL A 66 -6.15 -0.97 -3.74
C VAL A 66 -5.79 -2.10 -2.79
N LEU A 67 -4.75 -1.88 -2.00
CA LEU A 67 -4.50 -2.57 -0.74
C LEU A 67 -4.96 -1.63 0.37
N ASP A 68 -6.04 -1.99 1.05
CA ASP A 68 -6.62 -1.16 2.11
C ASP A 68 -6.08 -1.61 3.46
N GLU A 69 -5.49 -0.68 4.21
CA GLU A 69 -4.70 -1.01 5.39
C GLU A 69 -5.37 -0.59 6.69
N LEU A 70 -5.48 -1.56 7.61
CA LEU A 70 -5.79 -1.27 9.02
C LEU A 70 -4.58 -0.56 9.64
N ALA A 71 -4.81 0.60 10.26
CA ALA A 71 -3.74 1.31 10.95
C ALA A 71 -3.09 0.44 12.03
N GLY A 72 -1.76 0.40 12.03
CA GLY A 72 -0.95 -0.38 12.96
C GLY A 72 0.48 -0.50 12.46
N TRP A 73 1.37 0.37 12.92
CA TRP A 73 2.77 0.36 12.49
C TRP A 73 3.66 -0.10 13.64
N GLN A 74 4.35 -1.22 13.43
CA GLN A 74 5.27 -1.86 14.39
C GLN A 74 4.63 -2.24 15.74
N LYS A 75 3.35 -1.91 15.93
CA LYS A 75 2.61 -2.22 17.14
C LYS A 75 1.15 -2.51 16.82
N SER A 76 0.73 -3.72 17.13
CA SER A 76 -0.63 -4.18 16.90
C SER A 76 -1.63 -3.66 17.94
N TYR A 77 -2.90 -3.64 17.54
CA TYR A 77 -4.00 -3.48 18.48
C TYR A 77 -4.25 -4.74 19.30
N GLY A 78 -4.73 -4.58 20.53
CA GLY A 78 -5.30 -5.70 21.27
C GLY A 78 -6.51 -6.29 20.54
N THR A 79 -6.74 -7.59 20.68
CA THR A 79 -7.72 -8.36 19.88
C THR A 79 -9.11 -7.72 19.83
N ALA A 80 -9.63 -7.25 20.94
CA ALA A 80 -10.98 -6.65 21.00
C ALA A 80 -11.08 -5.32 20.24
N ILE A 81 -10.04 -4.49 20.35
CA ILE A 81 -9.99 -3.20 19.65
C ILE A 81 -9.76 -3.44 18.16
N GLY A 82 -8.81 -4.30 17.80
CA GLY A 82 -8.51 -4.66 16.43
C GLY A 82 -9.74 -5.21 15.70
N ALA A 83 -10.46 -6.16 16.31
CA ALA A 83 -11.67 -6.72 15.74
C ALA A 83 -12.74 -5.66 15.45
N ARG A 84 -12.91 -4.70 16.36
CA ARG A 84 -13.84 -3.58 16.14
C ARG A 84 -13.42 -2.70 14.98
N LEU A 85 -12.14 -2.30 14.93
CA LEU A 85 -11.61 -1.43 13.87
C LEU A 85 -11.67 -2.10 12.49
N ILE A 86 -11.37 -3.39 12.40
CA ILE A 86 -11.51 -4.19 11.19
C ILE A 86 -12.97 -4.16 10.70
N GLY A 87 -13.91 -4.43 11.61
CA GLY A 87 -15.32 -4.41 11.25
C GLY A 87 -15.83 -3.02 10.84
N GLU A 88 -15.29 -1.94 11.41
CA GLU A 88 -15.61 -0.57 11.01
C GLU A 88 -15.05 -0.25 9.62
N MET A 89 -13.80 -0.58 9.35
CA MET A 89 -13.13 -0.39 8.06
C MET A 89 -13.85 -1.16 6.94
N ILE A 90 -14.01 -2.46 7.12
CA ILE A 90 -14.59 -3.30 6.07
C ILE A 90 -16.05 -2.93 5.77
N ARG A 91 -16.86 -2.67 6.78
CA ARG A 91 -18.26 -2.24 6.55
C ARG A 91 -18.36 -0.93 5.77
N ARG A 92 -17.38 -0.04 5.91
CA ARG A 92 -17.29 1.18 5.11
C ARG A 92 -16.89 0.87 3.67
N ASP A 93 -15.86 0.02 3.50
CA ASP A 93 -15.08 -0.05 2.26
C ASP A 93 -15.36 -1.31 1.41
N VAL A 94 -16.05 -2.32 1.94
CA VAL A 94 -16.25 -3.63 1.29
C VAL A 94 -16.89 -3.58 -0.10
N ASN A 95 -17.66 -2.54 -0.39
CA ASN A 95 -18.34 -2.36 -1.67
C ASN A 95 -17.48 -1.69 -2.75
N HIS A 96 -16.24 -1.32 -2.44
CA HIS A 96 -15.30 -0.80 -3.44
C HIS A 96 -14.65 -1.95 -4.23
N PRO A 97 -14.94 -2.07 -5.54
CA PRO A 97 -14.39 -3.14 -6.37
C PRO A 97 -12.89 -3.00 -6.63
N SER A 98 -12.32 -1.84 -6.39
CA SER A 98 -10.88 -1.58 -6.48
C SER A 98 -10.08 -2.32 -5.43
N ILE A 99 -10.63 -2.64 -4.26
CA ILE A 99 -9.91 -3.31 -3.18
C ILE A 99 -9.65 -4.77 -3.54
N LEU A 100 -8.36 -5.14 -3.61
CA LEU A 100 -7.91 -6.51 -3.86
C LEU A 100 -7.57 -7.26 -2.57
N PHE A 101 -6.91 -6.58 -1.63
CA PHE A 101 -6.41 -7.15 -0.39
C PHE A 101 -6.71 -6.23 0.78
N TRP A 102 -6.78 -6.84 1.97
CA TRP A 102 -6.80 -6.15 3.23
C TRP A 102 -5.43 -6.28 3.89
N ASP A 103 -4.81 -5.18 4.28
CA ASP A 103 -3.57 -5.20 5.02
C ASP A 103 -3.87 -5.12 6.53
N ASN A 104 -3.43 -6.13 7.30
CA ASN A 104 -3.58 -6.13 8.75
C ASN A 104 -2.39 -5.43 9.43
N GLY A 105 -2.32 -4.12 9.30
CA GLY A 105 -1.23 -3.30 9.83
C GLY A 105 0.04 -3.32 8.98
N ASN A 106 1.15 -2.82 9.52
CA ASN A 106 2.43 -2.67 8.86
C ASN A 106 3.60 -3.05 9.78
N GLU A 107 4.66 -3.66 9.22
CA GLU A 107 5.94 -3.94 9.89
C GLU A 107 5.82 -4.53 11.30
N GLY A 108 5.02 -5.57 11.47
CA GLY A 108 4.74 -6.20 12.77
C GLY A 108 3.57 -5.56 13.52
N GLY A 109 2.87 -4.61 12.92
CA GLY A 109 1.66 -4.00 13.49
C GLY A 109 0.39 -4.84 13.37
N TRP A 110 0.48 -6.08 12.90
CA TRP A 110 -0.66 -7.02 12.80
C TRP A 110 -0.87 -7.82 14.08
N ASN A 111 -2.11 -8.23 14.29
CA ASN A 111 -2.48 -9.19 15.31
C ASN A 111 -3.13 -10.40 14.64
N GLU A 112 -2.40 -11.50 14.52
CA GLU A 112 -2.85 -12.73 13.84
C GLU A 112 -4.17 -13.27 14.38
N LYS A 113 -4.50 -13.00 15.65
CA LYS A 113 -5.78 -13.41 16.25
C LYS A 113 -6.99 -12.67 15.64
N ASN A 114 -6.72 -11.64 14.85
CA ASN A 114 -7.75 -10.86 14.19
C ASN A 114 -7.87 -11.16 12.68
N ASP A 115 -7.05 -12.07 12.12
CA ASP A 115 -7.11 -12.36 10.68
C ASP A 115 -8.49 -12.91 10.27
N ASP A 116 -9.06 -13.80 11.07
CA ASP A 116 -10.41 -14.33 10.82
C ASP A 116 -11.51 -13.27 10.91
N GLU A 117 -11.24 -12.12 11.52
CA GLU A 117 -12.22 -11.04 11.64
C GLU A 117 -12.53 -10.41 10.30
N PHE A 118 -11.55 -10.32 9.39
CA PHE A 118 -11.75 -9.78 8.05
C PHE A 118 -12.81 -10.57 7.27
N ALA A 119 -12.73 -11.89 7.28
CA ALA A 119 -13.67 -12.76 6.58
C ALA A 119 -15.11 -12.68 7.13
N LYS A 120 -15.31 -12.26 8.37
CA LYS A 120 -16.66 -12.10 8.94
C LYS A 120 -17.44 -10.96 8.28
N TRP A 121 -16.72 -9.93 7.81
CA TRP A 121 -17.33 -8.71 7.28
C TRP A 121 -17.19 -8.59 5.76
N ASP A 122 -16.26 -9.33 5.15
CA ASP A 122 -16.07 -9.34 3.70
C ASP A 122 -16.65 -10.61 3.06
N PRO A 123 -17.84 -10.51 2.42
CA PRO A 123 -18.47 -11.65 1.77
C PRO A 123 -17.70 -12.15 0.53
N GLN A 124 -16.73 -11.38 0.03
CA GLN A 124 -15.86 -11.77 -1.08
C GLN A 124 -14.65 -12.57 -0.59
N ALA A 125 -14.45 -12.64 0.73
CA ALA A 125 -13.32 -13.33 1.36
C ALA A 125 -11.96 -12.94 0.75
N ARG A 126 -11.75 -11.64 0.53
CA ARG A 126 -10.45 -11.14 0.05
C ARG A 126 -9.37 -11.53 1.03
N LYS A 127 -8.18 -11.83 0.49
CA LYS A 127 -7.05 -12.24 1.33
C LYS A 127 -6.57 -11.09 2.22
N VAL A 128 -6.07 -11.48 3.39
CA VAL A 128 -5.41 -10.59 4.34
C VAL A 128 -3.90 -10.68 4.11
N LEU A 129 -3.21 -9.56 4.13
CA LEU A 129 -1.75 -9.47 4.06
C LEU A 129 -1.19 -9.03 5.41
N HIS A 130 0.05 -9.44 5.66
CA HIS A 130 0.89 -8.95 6.76
C HIS A 130 2.08 -8.19 6.16
N PRO A 131 1.94 -6.93 5.80
CA PRO A 131 3.01 -6.15 5.16
C PRO A 131 4.32 -6.17 5.94
N PHE A 132 5.40 -6.57 5.27
CA PHE A 132 6.72 -6.90 5.79
C PHE A 132 6.89 -8.39 6.17
N GLY A 133 5.96 -9.26 5.80
CA GLY A 133 6.07 -10.67 6.16
C GLY A 133 5.53 -11.62 5.12
N VAL A 134 5.64 -12.90 5.42
CA VAL A 134 5.03 -13.98 4.65
C VAL A 134 3.74 -14.40 5.32
N HIS A 135 2.64 -14.27 4.61
CA HIS A 135 1.33 -14.74 5.06
C HIS A 135 0.57 -15.38 3.91
N ASP A 136 -0.05 -16.52 4.15
CA ASP A 136 -0.89 -17.24 3.17
C ASP A 136 -0.20 -17.50 1.81
N GLY A 137 1.12 -17.71 1.81
CA GLY A 137 1.91 -17.99 0.61
C GLY A 137 2.28 -16.74 -0.20
N ILE A 138 1.98 -15.56 0.31
CA ILE A 138 2.37 -14.27 -0.25
C ILE A 138 3.47 -13.68 0.61
N ASN A 139 4.59 -13.37 -0.01
CA ASN A 139 5.71 -12.67 0.59
C ASN A 139 5.62 -11.18 0.23
N THR A 140 5.49 -10.34 1.25
CA THR A 140 5.34 -8.88 1.12
C THR A 140 6.53 -8.12 1.68
N ASP A 141 7.69 -8.77 1.81
CA ASP A 141 8.89 -8.22 2.46
C ASP A 141 9.26 -6.84 1.93
N HIS A 142 9.80 -6.00 2.82
CA HIS A 142 10.14 -4.62 2.52
C HIS A 142 11.62 -4.46 2.20
N TYR A 143 11.93 -3.57 1.27
CA TYR A 143 13.27 -3.07 0.95
C TYR A 143 14.30 -4.16 0.68
N GLU A 144 13.86 -5.24 0.06
CA GLU A 144 14.75 -6.33 -0.33
C GLU A 144 15.83 -5.83 -1.28
N ARG A 145 17.06 -6.24 -1.00
CA ARG A 145 18.18 -5.94 -1.88
C ARG A 145 18.03 -6.63 -3.22
N TYR A 146 18.69 -6.13 -4.23
CA TYR A 146 18.60 -6.67 -5.59
C TYR A 146 18.82 -8.19 -5.66
N ASP A 147 19.91 -8.70 -5.02
CA ASP A 147 20.20 -10.13 -5.01
C ASP A 147 19.11 -10.96 -4.32
N SER A 148 18.54 -10.43 -3.24
CA SER A 148 17.43 -11.06 -2.53
C SER A 148 16.16 -11.05 -3.39
N THR A 149 15.87 -9.93 -4.06
CA THR A 149 14.76 -9.84 -5.01
C THR A 149 14.86 -10.85 -6.15
N VAL A 150 16.07 -11.05 -6.68
CA VAL A 150 16.33 -12.10 -7.71
C VAL A 150 15.95 -13.49 -7.16
N ASN A 151 16.40 -13.81 -5.94
CA ASN A 151 16.13 -15.10 -5.30
C ASN A 151 14.63 -15.30 -4.99
N LEU A 152 13.99 -14.29 -4.44
CA LEU A 152 12.55 -14.32 -4.13
C LEU A 152 11.70 -14.43 -5.39
N SER A 153 12.10 -13.75 -6.46
CA SER A 153 11.43 -13.81 -7.76
C SER A 153 11.55 -15.20 -8.45
N ALA A 154 12.50 -16.03 -8.04
CA ALA A 154 12.65 -17.41 -8.47
C ALA A 154 12.04 -18.42 -7.49
N GLY A 155 11.54 -17.96 -6.36
CA GLY A 155 10.99 -18.78 -5.28
C GLY A 155 9.58 -19.32 -5.58
N PRO A 156 9.09 -20.22 -4.71
CA PRO A 156 7.78 -20.83 -4.89
C PRO A 156 6.61 -19.98 -4.36
N GLN A 157 6.91 -18.93 -3.59
CA GLN A 157 5.91 -18.04 -3.02
C GLN A 157 5.53 -16.94 -4.01
N ILE A 158 4.33 -16.43 -3.91
CA ILE A 158 3.99 -15.18 -4.59
C ILE A 158 4.80 -14.07 -3.92
N PHE A 159 5.64 -13.39 -4.69
CA PHE A 159 6.40 -12.24 -4.21
C PHE A 159 5.75 -10.95 -4.67
N MET A 160 5.41 -10.10 -3.71
CA MET A 160 4.78 -8.80 -3.93
C MET A 160 5.24 -7.84 -2.82
N PRO A 161 6.46 -7.29 -2.92
CA PRO A 161 6.94 -6.36 -1.91
C PRO A 161 5.99 -5.17 -1.76
N THR A 162 5.48 -4.98 -0.56
CA THR A 162 4.55 -3.88 -0.27
C THR A 162 5.27 -2.55 -0.02
N GLU A 163 6.59 -2.59 0.13
CA GLU A 163 7.47 -1.42 0.06
C GLU A 163 8.81 -1.80 -0.56
N PHE A 164 9.27 -1.06 -1.57
CA PHE A 164 10.60 -1.22 -2.12
C PHE A 164 11.10 0.10 -2.74
N LEU A 165 12.42 0.22 -2.93
CA LEU A 165 13.07 1.39 -3.52
C LEU A 165 12.68 2.70 -2.81
N HIS A 166 13.02 2.80 -1.54
CA HIS A 166 12.80 4.02 -0.76
C HIS A 166 13.64 5.16 -1.33
N GLY A 167 13.00 6.10 -2.02
CA GLY A 167 13.70 7.16 -2.76
C GLY A 167 14.66 8.00 -1.93
N LEU A 168 14.39 8.14 -0.63
CA LEU A 168 15.23 8.91 0.29
C LEU A 168 16.41 8.10 0.85
N TYR A 169 16.19 6.83 1.21
CA TYR A 169 17.18 6.03 1.95
C TYR A 169 18.02 5.11 1.08
N ASP A 170 17.51 4.68 -0.06
CA ASP A 170 18.24 3.76 -0.96
C ASP A 170 19.35 4.45 -1.76
N GLY A 171 19.55 5.75 -1.55
CA GLY A 171 20.67 6.52 -2.11
C GLY A 171 20.61 6.79 -3.61
N GLY A 172 19.63 6.27 -4.32
CA GLY A 172 19.52 6.37 -5.77
C GLY A 172 18.25 7.05 -6.29
N ILE A 173 17.38 7.51 -5.41
CA ILE A 173 16.11 8.17 -5.77
C ILE A 173 15.33 7.34 -6.81
N GLY A 174 15.22 6.02 -6.58
CA GLY A 174 14.56 5.09 -7.48
C GLY A 174 15.34 4.73 -8.76
N ALA A 175 16.62 5.08 -8.88
CA ALA A 175 17.44 4.81 -10.06
C ALA A 175 17.54 3.29 -10.40
N GLY A 176 17.47 2.42 -9.41
CA GLY A 176 17.46 0.96 -9.59
C GLY A 176 16.11 0.37 -10.05
N PHE A 177 15.08 1.18 -10.18
CA PHE A 177 13.71 0.71 -10.47
C PHE A 177 13.65 -0.21 -11.70
N ARG A 178 14.32 0.15 -12.78
CA ARG A 178 14.31 -0.64 -14.01
C ARG A 178 14.93 -2.03 -13.81
N ASP A 179 16.03 -2.12 -13.07
CA ASP A 179 16.72 -3.40 -12.83
C ASP A 179 15.84 -4.34 -12.01
N TYR A 180 15.21 -3.83 -10.94
CA TYR A 180 14.26 -4.57 -10.13
C TYR A 180 13.07 -5.01 -10.99
N TRP A 181 12.49 -4.10 -11.76
CA TRP A 181 11.32 -4.36 -12.58
C TRP A 181 11.59 -5.40 -13.67
N ASP A 182 12.78 -5.37 -14.30
CA ASP A 182 13.19 -6.33 -15.29
C ASP A 182 13.30 -7.76 -14.73
N VAL A 183 13.74 -7.89 -13.47
CA VAL A 183 13.77 -9.18 -12.77
C VAL A 183 12.36 -9.64 -12.40
N MET A 184 11.62 -8.77 -11.75
CA MET A 184 10.27 -9.06 -11.29
C MET A 184 9.34 -9.40 -12.46
N GLY A 185 9.41 -8.65 -13.55
CA GLY A 185 8.56 -8.81 -14.73
C GLY A 185 8.76 -10.10 -15.52
N ARG A 186 9.88 -10.79 -15.31
CA ARG A 186 10.17 -12.10 -15.93
C ARG A 186 9.73 -13.28 -15.08
N SER A 187 9.36 -13.03 -13.84
CA SER A 187 9.00 -14.08 -12.89
C SER A 187 7.52 -14.47 -13.02
N PRO A 188 7.20 -15.76 -13.03
CA PRO A 188 5.81 -16.23 -13.01
C PRO A 188 5.17 -16.15 -11.63
N THR A 189 5.94 -15.89 -10.57
CA THR A 189 5.48 -15.86 -9.18
C THR A 189 5.44 -14.45 -8.59
N VAL A 190 5.92 -13.45 -9.31
CA VAL A 190 5.84 -12.06 -8.85
C VAL A 190 4.50 -11.45 -9.26
N ALA A 191 3.78 -10.91 -8.27
CA ALA A 191 2.50 -10.22 -8.49
C ALA A 191 2.66 -8.70 -8.69
N GLY A 192 3.88 -8.17 -8.65
CA GLY A 192 4.18 -6.74 -8.74
C GLY A 192 4.88 -6.22 -7.51
N GLY A 193 4.81 -4.92 -7.25
CA GLY A 193 5.42 -4.30 -6.09
C GLY A 193 5.01 -2.84 -5.92
N PHE A 194 5.11 -2.35 -4.71
CA PHE A 194 4.70 -1.01 -4.31
C PHE A 194 5.92 -0.20 -3.89
N PHE A 195 6.36 0.73 -4.72
CA PHE A 195 7.51 1.55 -4.36
C PHE A 195 7.16 2.57 -3.27
N TRP A 196 8.14 2.92 -2.47
CA TRP A 196 8.02 3.95 -1.46
C TRP A 196 8.62 5.25 -2.00
N VAL A 197 7.88 6.30 -2.19
CA VAL A 197 6.45 6.50 -1.94
C VAL A 197 5.91 7.51 -2.97
N TRP A 198 4.60 7.52 -3.17
CA TRP A 198 3.93 8.52 -3.99
C TRP A 198 3.85 9.85 -3.23
N SER A 199 4.64 10.78 -3.68
CA SER A 199 4.89 12.14 -3.24
C SER A 199 5.40 12.30 -1.80
N ASP A 200 6.11 13.39 -1.58
CA ASP A 200 6.60 13.81 -0.28
C ASP A 200 5.45 14.22 0.65
N GLU A 201 5.59 13.96 1.94
CA GLU A 201 4.60 14.28 2.96
C GLU A 201 4.86 15.63 3.63
N GLY A 202 5.51 16.56 2.91
CA GLY A 202 5.77 17.89 3.42
C GLY A 202 4.48 18.67 3.65
N VAL A 203 4.39 19.31 4.82
CA VAL A 203 3.27 20.20 5.15
C VAL A 203 3.73 21.65 5.29
N VAL A 204 2.84 22.58 4.97
CA VAL A 204 3.12 24.00 5.14
C VAL A 204 3.18 24.35 6.62
N ARG A 205 4.30 24.90 7.05
CA ARG A 205 4.48 25.35 8.43
C ARG A 205 3.88 26.72 8.64
N THR A 206 2.98 26.83 9.59
CA THR A 206 2.36 28.11 9.99
C THR A 206 3.27 28.94 10.91
N ASP A 207 4.21 28.32 11.60
CA ASP A 207 5.19 28.97 12.48
C ASP A 207 6.44 29.47 11.77
N GLN A 208 6.60 29.17 10.46
CA GLN A 208 7.76 29.58 9.63
C GLN A 208 7.36 30.26 8.31
N ASN A 209 6.40 31.14 8.37
CA ASN A 209 5.98 31.97 7.22
C ASN A 209 5.59 31.17 5.96
N GLY A 210 4.88 30.08 6.12
CA GLY A 210 4.37 29.29 4.99
C GLY A 210 5.42 28.42 4.30
N ARG A 211 6.57 28.16 4.89
CA ARG A 211 7.53 27.18 4.35
C ARG A 211 6.96 25.78 4.44
N ILE A 212 7.23 24.98 3.43
CA ILE A 212 6.95 23.54 3.46
C ILE A 212 8.00 22.87 4.36
N ASP A 213 7.52 22.13 5.36
CA ASP A 213 8.38 21.30 6.19
C ASP A 213 8.57 19.94 5.54
N THR A 214 9.77 19.72 5.03
CA THR A 214 10.16 18.45 4.40
C THR A 214 10.93 17.52 5.36
N ALA A 215 11.17 17.97 6.60
CA ALA A 215 11.98 17.23 7.56
C ALA A 215 11.16 16.50 8.65
N GLY A 216 9.87 16.71 8.71
CA GLY A 216 9.06 16.36 9.86
C GLY A 216 8.31 15.02 9.82
N ASN A 217 8.33 14.31 8.73
CA ASN A 217 7.47 13.14 8.55
C ASN A 217 8.28 11.88 8.24
N GLN A 218 9.13 11.52 9.19
CA GLN A 218 9.80 10.23 9.18
C GLN A 218 9.30 9.35 10.31
#